data_a26accdb9a85a49d3af7989d3c33cd7d
#
_entry.id   a26accdb9a85a49d3af7989d3c33cd7d
#
_cell.length_a   1.000
_cell.length_b   1.000
_cell.length_c   1.000
_cell.angle_alpha   90.00
_cell.angle_beta   90.00
_cell.angle_gamma   90.00
#
_symmetry.space_group_name_H-M   'P 1'
#
loop_
_entity.id
_entity.type
_entity.pdbx_description
1 polymer ?
#
loop_
_entity_poly.entity_id
_entity_poly.type
_entity_poly.pdbx_seq_one_letter_code
_entity_poly.pdbx_strand_id
1 'polypeptide(L)'
;MTEPDDLLPEGLEDKLPREAEAITRAMRSSLDVLWSHGYDRVRPPLIEFEKSLAGRMDGVQPRRMFRFVDPVSLRTLALRSDITPQIGRIAATSMAGTPRPLRLAYCGETAQIKADQLAPARERTQLGAELIGADSVAAASEVVALAIEALSAAGLTGISVDFTLPDLVDTLSESALPLAPELIGNVRRELDMKDAGGLRAAGGEAYLPLLYATGPFEEALEKLCAIDAGGALASRIAGLRAIVKRIGDAARVTLDPTERHGFEYQSWFGFTLYAEGVRGAVGRGGTYLIGGANEPATGFTLYVDQMIEGSRGSETVDLVYLANGHDREKAAELRAKGYRTLAQIQDDEDLLALGCTHKLSGKDMVAL
;
A
#
# COMPACT_ATOMS: atom_id res chain seq x y z
N MET A 1 -17.14 -10.92 -31.96
CA MET A 1 -16.56 -12.14 -31.33
C MET A 1 -15.06 -11.87 -31.26
N THR A 2 -14.50 -11.82 -30.07
CA THR A 2 -13.05 -11.68 -29.86
C THR A 2 -12.38 -12.98 -30.29
N GLU A 3 -11.35 -12.90 -31.10
CA GLU A 3 -10.53 -14.07 -31.46
C GLU A 3 -9.87 -14.63 -30.21
N PRO A 4 -9.63 -15.95 -30.10
CA PRO A 4 -8.98 -16.54 -28.90
C PRO A 4 -7.61 -15.93 -28.59
N ASP A 5 -6.90 -15.44 -29.61
CA ASP A 5 -5.57 -14.83 -29.48
C ASP A 5 -5.61 -13.39 -28.94
N ASP A 6 -6.81 -12.76 -28.88
CA ASP A 6 -7.01 -11.41 -28.32
C ASP A 6 -7.32 -11.43 -26.80
N LEU A 7 -7.38 -12.62 -26.18
CA LEU A 7 -7.68 -12.75 -24.75
C LEU A 7 -6.43 -12.55 -23.90
N LEU A 8 -6.55 -11.72 -22.88
CA LEU A 8 -5.51 -11.58 -21.88
C LEU A 8 -5.45 -12.81 -20.94
N PRO A 9 -4.28 -13.14 -20.38
CA PRO A 9 -4.18 -14.17 -19.35
C PRO A 9 -5.05 -13.83 -18.14
N GLU A 10 -5.55 -14.87 -17.46
CA GLU A 10 -6.37 -14.73 -16.25
C GLU A 10 -5.67 -13.83 -15.21
N GLY A 11 -6.41 -12.86 -14.68
CA GLY A 11 -5.93 -11.90 -13.67
C GLY A 11 -5.07 -10.76 -14.23
N LEU A 12 -4.97 -10.62 -15.56
CA LEU A 12 -4.42 -9.45 -16.25
C LEU A 12 -5.52 -8.75 -17.01
N GLU A 13 -5.54 -7.44 -17.00
CA GLU A 13 -6.59 -6.62 -17.64
C GLU A 13 -6.04 -5.28 -18.17
N ASP A 14 -6.64 -4.78 -19.23
CA ASP A 14 -6.38 -3.43 -19.71
C ASP A 14 -7.07 -2.39 -18.83
N LYS A 15 -6.33 -1.39 -18.36
CA LYS A 15 -6.90 -0.24 -17.67
C LYS A 15 -7.37 0.78 -18.70
N LEU A 16 -8.70 0.86 -18.89
CA LEU A 16 -9.31 1.73 -19.88
C LEU A 16 -9.24 3.22 -19.47
N PRO A 17 -9.48 4.19 -20.42
CA PRO A 17 -9.14 5.61 -20.20
C PRO A 17 -9.62 6.23 -18.90
N ARG A 18 -10.83 5.92 -18.43
CA ARG A 18 -11.36 6.45 -17.16
C ARG A 18 -10.61 5.92 -15.95
N GLU A 19 -10.34 4.63 -15.94
CA GLU A 19 -9.62 3.95 -14.87
C GLU A 19 -8.14 4.36 -14.84
N ALA A 20 -7.48 4.36 -16.01
CA ALA A 20 -6.11 4.80 -16.16
C ALA A 20 -5.90 6.26 -15.69
N GLU A 21 -6.88 7.15 -15.98
CA GLU A 21 -6.86 8.53 -15.49
C GLU A 21 -7.06 8.62 -13.98
N ALA A 22 -7.95 7.81 -13.40
CA ALA A 22 -8.17 7.76 -11.95
C ALA A 22 -6.90 7.26 -11.23
N ILE A 23 -6.25 6.20 -11.74
CA ILE A 23 -4.96 5.69 -11.24
C ILE A 23 -3.91 6.82 -11.28
N THR A 24 -3.79 7.51 -12.42
CA THR A 24 -2.80 8.58 -12.60
C THR A 24 -3.01 9.71 -11.59
N ARG A 25 -4.26 10.12 -11.34
CA ARG A 25 -4.57 11.16 -10.35
C ARG A 25 -4.27 10.71 -8.93
N ALA A 26 -4.71 9.53 -8.53
CA ALA A 26 -4.42 8.98 -7.20
C ALA A 26 -2.92 8.88 -6.96
N MET A 27 -2.15 8.41 -7.96
CA MET A 27 -0.69 8.36 -7.89
C MET A 27 -0.07 9.75 -7.70
N ARG A 28 -0.48 10.74 -8.48
CA ARG A 28 0.08 12.10 -8.41
C ARG A 28 -0.19 12.74 -7.07
N SER A 29 -1.46 12.78 -6.64
CA SER A 29 -1.83 13.41 -5.37
C SER A 29 -1.14 12.75 -4.18
N SER A 30 -1.03 11.41 -4.14
CA SER A 30 -0.31 10.71 -3.08
C SER A 30 1.20 11.00 -3.12
N LEU A 31 1.83 10.98 -4.30
CA LEU A 31 3.26 11.30 -4.43
C LEU A 31 3.58 12.75 -4.06
N ASP A 32 2.69 13.70 -4.35
CA ASP A 32 2.85 15.11 -3.97
C ASP A 32 2.82 15.28 -2.45
N VAL A 33 1.95 14.52 -1.74
CA VAL A 33 1.97 14.46 -0.27
C VAL A 33 3.31 13.94 0.22
N LEU A 34 3.79 12.79 -0.29
CA LEU A 34 5.07 12.23 0.13
C LEU A 34 6.23 13.21 -0.10
N TRP A 35 6.26 13.85 -1.26
CA TRP A 35 7.25 14.87 -1.59
C TRP A 35 7.21 16.06 -0.61
N SER A 36 6.03 16.55 -0.26
CA SER A 36 5.88 17.68 0.66
C SER A 36 6.37 17.37 2.08
N HIS A 37 6.41 16.08 2.46
CA HIS A 37 6.96 15.59 3.73
C HIS A 37 8.45 15.19 3.65
N GLY A 38 9.14 15.52 2.54
CA GLY A 38 10.58 15.30 2.39
C GLY A 38 10.95 13.86 2.04
N TYR A 39 10.04 13.09 1.43
CA TYR A 39 10.35 11.76 0.91
C TYR A 39 10.83 11.86 -0.53
N ASP A 40 12.08 11.51 -0.77
CA ASP A 40 12.69 11.51 -2.09
C ASP A 40 12.26 10.30 -2.90
N ARG A 41 11.84 10.54 -4.15
CA ARG A 41 11.38 9.46 -5.01
C ARG A 41 12.54 8.66 -5.60
N VAL A 42 12.47 7.32 -5.43
CA VAL A 42 13.32 6.36 -6.12
C VAL A 42 12.50 5.49 -7.07
N ARG A 43 13.14 5.01 -8.15
CA ARG A 43 12.49 4.14 -9.14
C ARG A 43 13.36 2.91 -9.41
N PRO A 44 13.17 1.82 -8.65
CA PRO A 44 13.86 0.57 -8.92
C PRO A 44 13.34 -0.09 -10.20
N PRO A 45 14.15 -0.94 -10.87
CA PRO A 45 13.73 -1.65 -12.07
C PRO A 45 12.64 -2.69 -11.77
N LEU A 46 11.78 -2.98 -12.76
CA LEU A 46 10.73 -4.00 -12.66
C LEU A 46 11.32 -5.42 -12.52
N ILE A 47 12.47 -5.64 -13.13
CA ILE A 47 13.14 -6.93 -13.22
C ILE A 47 14.46 -6.86 -12.48
N GLU A 48 14.72 -7.83 -11.59
CA GLU A 48 15.99 -8.03 -10.90
C GLU A 48 16.35 -9.51 -10.82
N PHE A 49 17.55 -9.81 -10.34
CA PHE A 49 17.90 -11.18 -9.99
C PHE A 49 16.99 -11.70 -8.88
N GLU A 50 16.44 -12.90 -9.06
CA GLU A 50 15.56 -13.54 -8.08
C GLU A 50 16.15 -13.50 -6.66
N LYS A 51 17.44 -13.85 -6.52
CA LYS A 51 18.14 -13.84 -5.23
C LYS A 51 18.17 -12.44 -4.58
N SER A 52 18.21 -11.37 -5.38
CA SER A 52 18.19 -10.00 -4.87
C SER A 52 16.82 -9.63 -4.31
N LEU A 53 15.76 -10.04 -4.98
CA LEU A 53 14.37 -9.77 -4.55
C LEU A 53 13.97 -10.61 -3.33
N ALA A 54 14.43 -11.87 -3.25
CA ALA A 54 14.03 -12.81 -2.19
C ALA A 54 14.92 -12.76 -0.94
N GLY A 55 16.16 -12.29 -1.05
CA GLY A 55 17.16 -12.47 -0.01
C GLY A 55 17.26 -11.34 1.03
N ARG A 56 16.45 -10.28 0.95
CA ARG A 56 16.60 -9.10 1.82
C ARG A 56 15.52 -8.89 2.86
N MET A 57 14.44 -9.65 2.76
CA MET A 57 13.35 -9.61 3.73
C MET A 57 12.83 -11.03 3.95
N ASP A 58 12.60 -11.38 5.19
CA ASP A 58 11.98 -12.65 5.54
C ASP A 58 10.54 -12.70 4.99
N GLY A 59 10.08 -13.89 4.58
CA GLY A 59 8.73 -14.06 4.05
C GLY A 59 8.52 -13.75 2.56
N VAL A 60 9.48 -13.15 1.86
CA VAL A 60 9.41 -13.01 0.39
C VAL A 60 9.60 -14.38 -0.26
N GLN A 61 8.54 -14.90 -0.88
CA GLN A 61 8.54 -16.27 -1.41
C GLN A 61 8.84 -16.28 -2.92
N PRO A 62 9.99 -16.83 -3.38
CA PRO A 62 10.33 -16.91 -4.80
C PRO A 62 9.27 -17.60 -5.65
N ARG A 63 8.52 -18.55 -5.07
CA ARG A 63 7.42 -19.27 -5.76
C ARG A 63 6.23 -18.39 -6.15
N ARG A 64 6.14 -17.16 -5.64
CA ARG A 64 5.10 -16.19 -6.01
C ARG A 64 5.51 -15.28 -7.16
N MET A 65 6.80 -15.29 -7.56
CA MET A 65 7.34 -14.39 -8.59
C MET A 65 7.29 -15.03 -9.97
N PHE A 66 7.02 -14.26 -11.00
CA PHE A 66 7.31 -14.62 -12.38
C PHE A 66 8.82 -14.67 -12.55
N ARG A 67 9.32 -15.81 -13.02
CA ARG A 67 10.76 -16.08 -13.15
C ARG A 67 11.11 -16.54 -14.55
N PHE A 68 12.26 -16.13 -15.04
CA PHE A 68 12.80 -16.53 -16.33
C PHE A 68 14.34 -16.49 -16.29
N VAL A 69 14.96 -17.21 -17.21
CA VAL A 69 16.42 -17.24 -17.33
C VAL A 69 16.85 -16.10 -18.25
N ASP A 70 17.78 -15.27 -17.77
CA ASP A 70 18.44 -14.27 -18.60
C ASP A 70 19.34 -14.96 -19.64
N PRO A 71 19.09 -14.82 -20.95
CA PRO A 71 19.87 -15.51 -21.97
C PRO A 71 21.34 -15.04 -22.03
N VAL A 72 21.66 -13.86 -21.48
CA VAL A 72 23.02 -13.31 -21.48
C VAL A 72 23.84 -13.79 -20.30
N SER A 73 23.32 -13.66 -19.09
CA SER A 73 24.04 -14.03 -17.87
C SER A 73 23.78 -15.44 -17.40
N LEU A 74 22.81 -16.15 -17.98
CA LEU A 74 22.30 -17.48 -17.59
C LEU A 74 21.83 -17.55 -16.13
N ARG A 75 21.51 -16.41 -15.54
CA ARG A 75 21.00 -16.29 -14.16
C ARG A 75 19.49 -16.15 -14.16
N THR A 76 18.86 -16.58 -13.08
CA THR A 76 17.41 -16.39 -12.90
C THR A 76 17.09 -14.94 -12.57
N LEU A 77 16.25 -14.33 -13.41
CA LEU A 77 15.60 -13.05 -13.19
C LEU A 77 14.16 -13.27 -12.71
N ALA A 78 13.60 -12.27 -12.04
CA ALA A 78 12.21 -12.28 -11.65
C ALA A 78 11.58 -10.89 -11.82
N LEU A 79 10.27 -10.87 -12.10
CA LEU A 79 9.44 -9.68 -11.90
C LEU A 79 9.24 -9.49 -10.41
N ARG A 80 9.33 -8.24 -9.95
CA ARG A 80 9.09 -7.92 -8.55
C ARG A 80 7.63 -8.18 -8.17
N SER A 81 7.41 -8.84 -7.05
CA SER A 81 6.10 -9.02 -6.41
C SER A 81 5.82 -8.00 -5.32
N ASP A 82 6.86 -7.25 -4.92
CA ASP A 82 6.85 -6.16 -3.92
C ASP A 82 8.04 -5.24 -4.19
N ILE A 83 7.86 -3.92 -3.97
CA ILE A 83 8.91 -2.91 -4.17
C ILE A 83 9.76 -2.72 -2.91
N THR A 84 9.23 -2.93 -1.72
CA THR A 84 9.91 -2.70 -0.44
C THR A 84 11.31 -3.38 -0.36
N PRO A 85 11.51 -4.65 -0.79
CA PRO A 85 12.83 -5.28 -0.80
C PRO A 85 13.85 -4.53 -1.66
N GLN A 86 13.41 -3.92 -2.77
CA GLN A 86 14.28 -3.13 -3.65
C GLN A 86 14.69 -1.81 -3.00
N ILE A 87 13.79 -1.19 -2.21
CA ILE A 87 14.12 0.02 -1.46
C ILE A 87 15.19 -0.30 -0.40
N GLY A 88 15.03 -1.41 0.34
CA GLY A 88 16.07 -1.91 1.26
C GLY A 88 17.41 -2.15 0.56
N ARG A 89 17.41 -2.71 -0.66
CA ARG A 89 18.63 -2.87 -1.45
C ARG A 89 19.27 -1.53 -1.82
N ILE A 90 18.48 -0.56 -2.29
CA ILE A 90 18.97 0.78 -2.65
C ILE A 90 19.63 1.44 -1.44
N ALA A 91 18.97 1.40 -0.27
CA ALA A 91 19.51 1.95 0.95
C ALA A 91 20.84 1.30 1.36
N ALA A 92 20.93 -0.03 1.27
CA ALA A 92 22.12 -0.79 1.64
C ALA A 92 23.26 -0.75 0.60
N THR A 93 23.01 -0.26 -0.61
CA THR A 93 24.02 -0.21 -1.70
C THR A 93 24.24 1.20 -2.19
N SER A 94 23.42 1.68 -3.13
CA SER A 94 23.58 2.97 -3.81
C SER A 94 23.51 4.16 -2.85
N MET A 95 22.82 4.03 -1.72
CA MET A 95 22.64 5.06 -0.69
C MET A 95 23.24 4.68 0.67
N ALA A 96 24.18 3.70 0.70
CA ALA A 96 24.81 3.25 1.93
C ALA A 96 25.54 4.37 2.72
N GLY A 97 26.12 5.33 2.00
CA GLY A 97 26.81 6.48 2.59
C GLY A 97 25.91 7.69 2.91
N THR A 98 24.61 7.62 2.62
CA THR A 98 23.68 8.72 2.87
C THR A 98 23.31 8.77 4.35
N PRO A 99 23.21 9.96 4.98
CA PRO A 99 22.79 10.07 6.38
C PRO A 99 21.44 9.43 6.68
N ARG A 100 21.28 8.90 7.89
CA ARG A 100 20.03 8.31 8.36
C ARG A 100 19.30 9.29 9.30
N PRO A 101 17.96 9.22 9.38
CA PRO A 101 17.07 8.32 8.62
C PRO A 101 16.87 8.77 7.17
N LEU A 102 16.84 7.82 6.23
CA LEU A 102 16.45 8.06 4.84
C LEU A 102 14.93 8.08 4.71
N ARG A 103 14.41 9.02 3.96
CA ARG A 103 12.99 9.09 3.56
C ARG A 103 12.88 8.85 2.07
N LEU A 104 12.38 7.68 1.67
CA LEU A 104 12.27 7.27 0.28
C LEU A 104 10.82 6.98 -0.08
N ALA A 105 10.38 7.49 -1.22
CA ALA A 105 9.07 7.20 -1.81
C ALA A 105 9.23 6.41 -3.10
N TYR A 106 8.25 5.59 -3.41
CA TYR A 106 8.22 4.82 -4.65
C TYR A 106 6.81 4.70 -5.22
N CYS A 107 6.74 4.44 -6.52
CA CYS A 107 5.54 4.02 -7.20
C CYS A 107 5.92 3.19 -8.43
N GLY A 108 5.18 2.08 -8.65
CA GLY A 108 5.37 1.22 -9.82
C GLY A 108 4.58 -0.07 -9.74
N GLU A 109 4.58 -0.79 -10.83
CA GLU A 109 3.86 -2.03 -11.02
C GLU A 109 4.58 -3.21 -10.32
N THR A 110 3.81 -4.14 -9.82
CA THR A 110 4.23 -5.43 -9.26
C THR A 110 3.41 -6.54 -9.88
N ALA A 111 3.99 -7.75 -9.99
CA ALA A 111 3.30 -8.88 -10.61
C ALA A 111 3.47 -10.15 -9.77
N GLN A 112 2.39 -10.92 -9.62
CA GLN A 112 2.34 -12.17 -8.87
C GLN A 112 1.80 -13.32 -9.73
N ILE A 113 2.31 -14.54 -9.55
CA ILE A 113 1.87 -15.73 -10.30
C ILE A 113 0.41 -16.08 -9.96
N LYS A 114 0.04 -15.97 -8.69
CA LYS A 114 -1.31 -16.27 -8.20
C LYS A 114 -1.95 -15.02 -7.66
N ALA A 115 -3.18 -14.80 -8.07
CA ALA A 115 -4.08 -13.84 -7.49
C ALA A 115 -4.56 -14.30 -6.10
N ASP A 116 -4.89 -13.36 -5.24
CA ASP A 116 -5.63 -13.63 -4.00
C ASP A 116 -7.12 -13.85 -4.34
N GLN A 117 -7.83 -14.67 -3.54
CA GLN A 117 -9.26 -14.91 -3.77
C GLN A 117 -10.11 -13.63 -3.69
N LEU A 118 -9.72 -12.67 -2.84
CA LEU A 118 -10.41 -11.38 -2.68
C LEU A 118 -9.93 -10.30 -3.65
N ALA A 119 -8.78 -10.49 -4.32
CA ALA A 119 -8.22 -9.56 -5.28
C ALA A 119 -7.57 -10.35 -6.42
N PRO A 120 -8.35 -10.69 -7.46
CA PRO A 120 -7.92 -11.59 -8.53
C PRO A 120 -6.86 -11.01 -9.46
N ALA A 121 -6.55 -9.72 -9.37
CA ALA A 121 -5.53 -9.08 -10.19
C ALA A 121 -4.13 -9.62 -9.86
N ARG A 122 -3.41 -10.02 -10.91
CA ARG A 122 -2.02 -10.50 -10.84
C ARG A 122 -1.01 -9.39 -11.02
N GLU A 123 -1.43 -8.25 -11.53
CA GLU A 123 -0.66 -7.02 -11.66
C GLU A 123 -1.30 -5.93 -10.81
N ARG A 124 -0.48 -5.14 -10.11
CA ARG A 124 -0.95 -4.06 -9.23
C ARG A 124 0.04 -2.92 -9.24
N THR A 125 -0.47 -1.71 -9.11
CA THR A 125 0.35 -0.52 -8.88
C THR A 125 0.54 -0.33 -7.37
N GLN A 126 1.78 -0.47 -6.91
CA GLN A 126 2.19 -0.13 -5.54
C GLN A 126 2.74 1.29 -5.48
N LEU A 127 2.29 2.04 -4.47
CA LEU A 127 2.84 3.34 -4.09
C LEU A 127 3.15 3.27 -2.59
N GLY A 128 4.30 3.78 -2.16
CA GLY A 128 4.64 3.71 -0.75
C GLY A 128 5.80 4.61 -0.36
N ALA A 129 6.09 4.59 0.93
CA ALA A 129 7.19 5.33 1.53
C ALA A 129 7.87 4.50 2.63
N GLU A 130 9.20 4.64 2.69
CA GLU A 130 10.04 3.95 3.66
C GLU A 130 10.94 4.96 4.38
N LEU A 131 10.91 4.92 5.70
CA LEU A 131 11.79 5.65 6.59
C LEU A 131 12.83 4.66 7.12
N ILE A 132 14.05 4.72 6.60
CA ILE A 132 15.11 3.73 6.83
C ILE A 132 16.14 4.27 7.83
N GLY A 133 16.51 3.45 8.81
CA GLY A 133 17.37 3.80 9.92
C GLY A 133 16.58 4.22 11.16
N ALA A 134 15.26 4.01 11.21
CA ALA A 134 14.43 4.26 12.37
C ALA A 134 13.19 3.36 12.42
N ASP A 135 12.88 2.82 13.60
CA ASP A 135 11.69 2.04 13.95
C ASP A 135 11.03 2.53 15.25
N SER A 136 11.34 3.77 15.63
CA SER A 136 10.81 4.39 16.85
C SER A 136 9.30 4.68 16.75
N VAL A 137 8.68 4.94 17.91
CA VAL A 137 7.27 5.40 17.96
C VAL A 137 7.04 6.68 17.14
N ALA A 138 8.04 7.57 17.08
CA ALA A 138 7.97 8.77 16.25
C ALA A 138 7.95 8.44 14.76
N ALA A 139 8.80 7.49 14.32
CA ALA A 139 8.82 6.98 12.94
C ALA A 139 7.50 6.31 12.57
N ALA A 140 6.98 5.42 13.42
CA ALA A 140 5.69 4.77 13.22
C ALA A 140 4.54 5.79 13.12
N SER A 141 4.54 6.81 14.01
CA SER A 141 3.55 7.89 14.00
C SER A 141 3.60 8.73 12.72
N GLU A 142 4.81 9.05 12.23
CA GLU A 142 5.00 9.78 10.97
C GLU A 142 4.45 8.98 9.79
N VAL A 143 4.83 7.71 9.69
CA VAL A 143 4.47 6.83 8.57
C VAL A 143 2.97 6.57 8.51
N VAL A 144 2.29 6.33 9.63
CA VAL A 144 0.83 6.14 9.67
C VAL A 144 0.10 7.42 9.26
N ALA A 145 0.48 8.57 9.83
CA ALA A 145 -0.14 9.85 9.51
C ALA A 145 0.02 10.19 8.02
N LEU A 146 1.22 9.95 7.48
CA LEU A 146 1.52 10.17 6.06
C LEU A 146 0.69 9.28 5.14
N ALA A 147 0.51 8.01 5.50
CA ALA A 147 -0.32 7.07 4.74
C ALA A 147 -1.79 7.50 4.71
N ILE A 148 -2.34 7.97 5.84
CA ILE A 148 -3.71 8.51 5.93
C ILE A 148 -3.84 9.77 5.07
N GLU A 149 -2.89 10.69 5.13
CA GLU A 149 -2.89 11.92 4.35
C GLU A 149 -2.82 11.63 2.84
N ALA A 150 -1.96 10.68 2.42
CA ALA A 150 -1.85 10.26 1.04
C ALA A 150 -3.16 9.65 0.49
N LEU A 151 -3.87 8.83 1.29
CA LEU A 151 -5.17 8.29 0.94
C LEU A 151 -6.24 9.39 0.83
N SER A 152 -6.24 10.33 1.78
CA SER A 152 -7.18 11.47 1.77
C SER A 152 -6.96 12.37 0.55
N ALA A 153 -5.70 12.65 0.20
CA ALA A 153 -5.34 13.42 -0.98
C ALA A 153 -5.72 12.72 -2.30
N ALA A 154 -5.76 11.39 -2.30
CA ALA A 154 -6.28 10.61 -3.42
C ALA A 154 -7.82 10.56 -3.49
N GLY A 155 -8.52 11.22 -2.55
CA GLY A 155 -9.98 11.34 -2.53
C GLY A 155 -10.72 10.25 -1.77
N LEU A 156 -10.02 9.39 -1.00
CA LEU A 156 -10.67 8.39 -0.17
C LEU A 156 -11.22 9.02 1.11
N THR A 157 -12.34 8.47 1.58
CA THR A 157 -13.04 8.90 2.79
C THR A 157 -13.31 7.73 3.72
N GLY A 158 -13.69 7.99 4.97
CA GLY A 158 -13.98 6.95 5.94
C GLY A 158 -12.79 6.03 6.21
N ILE A 159 -11.58 6.59 6.23
CA ILE A 159 -10.34 5.84 6.44
C ILE A 159 -10.34 5.21 7.82
N SER A 160 -9.95 3.94 7.89
CA SER A 160 -9.69 3.26 9.16
C SER A 160 -8.33 2.56 9.14
N VAL A 161 -7.71 2.52 10.31
CA VAL A 161 -6.42 1.89 10.56
C VAL A 161 -6.61 0.79 11.58
N ASP A 162 -6.23 -0.41 11.21
CA ASP A 162 -6.21 -1.56 12.11
C ASP A 162 -4.76 -1.87 12.51
N PHE A 163 -4.47 -1.79 13.81
CA PHE A 163 -3.13 -2.03 14.33
C PHE A 163 -2.93 -3.49 14.70
N THR A 164 -1.69 -3.95 14.52
CA THR A 164 -1.26 -5.30 14.91
C THR A 164 0.06 -5.24 15.68
N LEU A 165 0.33 -6.29 16.48
CA LEU A 165 1.58 -6.47 17.20
C LEU A 165 2.27 -7.76 16.77
N PRO A 166 3.06 -7.76 15.70
CA PRO A 166 3.62 -8.97 15.11
C PRO A 166 4.51 -9.79 16.05
N ASP A 167 5.19 -9.15 17.01
CA ASP A 167 6.04 -9.77 18.02
C ASP A 167 5.32 -10.14 19.34
N LEU A 168 3.98 -10.03 19.37
CA LEU A 168 3.18 -10.22 20.59
C LEU A 168 3.45 -11.56 21.28
N VAL A 169 3.40 -12.66 20.50
CA VAL A 169 3.57 -14.01 21.06
C VAL A 169 5.00 -14.22 21.57
N ASP A 170 6.01 -13.72 20.85
CA ASP A 170 7.40 -13.79 21.28
C ASP A 170 7.60 -13.05 22.60
N THR A 171 7.12 -11.79 22.66
CA THR A 171 7.23 -10.94 23.85
C THR A 171 6.54 -11.56 25.08
N LEU A 172 5.35 -12.13 24.91
CA LEU A 172 4.62 -12.75 26.01
C LEU A 172 5.23 -14.10 26.41
N SER A 173 5.77 -14.86 25.45
CA SER A 173 6.36 -16.19 25.72
C SER A 173 7.64 -16.11 26.54
N GLU A 174 8.38 -15.00 26.45
CA GLU A 174 9.59 -14.76 27.24
C GLU A 174 9.31 -14.34 28.68
N SER A 175 8.06 -14.01 29.03
CA SER A 175 7.75 -13.41 30.33
C SER A 175 6.40 -13.85 30.92
N ALA A 176 5.31 -13.20 30.53
CA ALA A 176 3.99 -13.34 31.17
C ALA A 176 3.28 -14.67 30.88
N LEU A 177 3.48 -15.22 29.68
CA LEU A 177 2.83 -16.46 29.23
C LEU A 177 3.88 -17.42 28.61
N PRO A 178 4.72 -18.07 29.44
CA PRO A 178 5.82 -18.88 28.94
C PRO A 178 5.38 -19.98 27.97
N LEU A 179 6.08 -20.11 26.86
CA LEU A 179 5.87 -21.13 25.84
C LEU A 179 7.20 -21.80 25.48
N ALA A 180 7.16 -23.10 25.23
CA ALA A 180 8.31 -23.79 24.63
C ALA A 180 8.55 -23.24 23.19
N PRO A 181 9.80 -23.00 22.78
CA PRO A 181 10.11 -22.37 21.50
C PRO A 181 9.48 -23.06 20.29
N GLU A 182 9.36 -24.39 20.32
CA GLU A 182 8.76 -25.22 19.27
C GLU A 182 7.25 -25.01 19.10
N LEU A 183 6.56 -24.47 20.11
CA LEU A 183 5.11 -24.20 20.09
C LEU A 183 4.77 -22.81 19.56
N ILE A 184 5.71 -21.85 19.65
CA ILE A 184 5.49 -20.43 19.32
C ILE A 184 4.89 -20.27 17.91
N GLY A 185 5.48 -20.96 16.93
CA GLY A 185 5.02 -20.88 15.53
C GLY A 185 3.58 -21.37 15.33
N ASN A 186 3.20 -22.47 16.03
CA ASN A 186 1.85 -23.02 15.96
C ASN A 186 0.84 -22.10 16.68
N VAL A 187 1.16 -21.66 17.91
CA VAL A 187 0.31 -20.75 18.67
C VAL A 187 0.04 -19.46 17.90
N ARG A 188 1.09 -18.89 17.28
CA ARG A 188 0.98 -17.69 16.45
C ARG A 188 0.05 -17.91 15.24
N ARG A 189 0.15 -19.03 14.56
CA ARG A 189 -0.71 -19.38 13.44
C ARG A 189 -2.17 -19.51 13.85
N GLU A 190 -2.47 -20.22 14.95
CA GLU A 190 -3.84 -20.44 15.41
C GLU A 190 -4.47 -19.12 15.92
N LEU A 191 -3.69 -18.24 16.53
CA LEU A 191 -4.13 -16.88 16.89
C LEU A 191 -4.50 -16.04 15.65
N ASP A 192 -3.68 -16.06 14.62
CA ASP A 192 -3.92 -15.37 13.34
C ASP A 192 -5.18 -15.90 12.66
N MET A 193 -5.37 -17.22 12.66
CA MET A 193 -6.56 -17.90 12.13
C MET A 193 -7.81 -17.76 13.01
N LYS A 194 -7.69 -17.18 14.21
CA LYS A 194 -8.76 -17.08 15.23
C LYS A 194 -9.35 -18.45 15.63
N ASP A 195 -8.54 -19.50 15.56
CA ASP A 195 -8.97 -20.87 15.91
C ASP A 195 -8.71 -21.19 17.38
N ALA A 196 -9.74 -21.04 18.22
CA ALA A 196 -9.66 -21.36 19.64
C ALA A 196 -9.42 -22.87 19.91
N GLY A 197 -9.92 -23.76 19.04
CA GLY A 197 -9.73 -25.21 19.15
C GLY A 197 -8.29 -25.59 18.80
N GLY A 198 -7.81 -25.12 17.66
CA GLY A 198 -6.42 -25.29 17.21
C GLY A 198 -5.42 -24.71 18.22
N LEU A 199 -5.74 -23.55 18.81
CA LEU A 199 -4.90 -22.90 19.82
C LEU A 199 -4.72 -23.77 21.08
N ARG A 200 -5.81 -24.40 21.59
CA ARG A 200 -5.69 -25.36 22.69
C ARG A 200 -4.87 -26.59 22.30
N ALA A 201 -5.12 -27.15 21.12
CA ALA A 201 -4.38 -28.29 20.61
C ALA A 201 -2.88 -28.01 20.43
N ALA A 202 -2.54 -26.75 20.11
CA ALA A 202 -1.17 -26.28 20.01
C ALA A 202 -0.49 -25.96 21.35
N GLY A 203 -1.18 -26.19 22.48
CA GLY A 203 -0.64 -25.88 23.83
C GLY A 203 -0.72 -24.39 24.20
N GLY A 204 -1.48 -23.60 23.47
CA GLY A 204 -1.63 -22.15 23.64
C GLY A 204 -2.86 -21.75 24.49
N GLU A 205 -3.34 -22.58 25.43
CA GLU A 205 -4.55 -22.27 26.22
C GLU A 205 -4.45 -20.92 26.97
N ALA A 206 -3.28 -20.59 27.49
CA ALA A 206 -3.02 -19.32 28.18
C ALA A 206 -3.18 -18.09 27.27
N TYR A 207 -3.10 -18.25 25.96
CA TYR A 207 -3.24 -17.21 24.93
C TYR A 207 -4.67 -16.99 24.43
N LEU A 208 -5.64 -17.84 24.83
CA LEU A 208 -7.05 -17.73 24.41
C LEU A 208 -7.66 -16.34 24.65
N PRO A 209 -7.37 -15.61 25.75
CA PRO A 209 -7.91 -14.28 25.94
C PRO A 209 -7.55 -13.27 24.84
N LEU A 210 -6.40 -13.47 24.16
CA LEU A 210 -5.95 -12.60 23.06
C LEU A 210 -6.91 -12.60 21.86
N LEU A 211 -7.62 -13.69 21.62
CA LEU A 211 -8.64 -13.79 20.56
C LEU A 211 -9.78 -12.78 20.73
N TYR A 212 -10.00 -12.30 21.96
CA TYR A 212 -11.05 -11.36 22.32
C TYR A 212 -10.53 -9.93 22.55
N ALA A 213 -9.21 -9.72 22.50
CA ALA A 213 -8.56 -8.41 22.64
C ALA A 213 -8.54 -7.67 21.29
N THR A 214 -9.67 -7.69 20.58
CA THR A 214 -9.84 -7.09 19.26
C THR A 214 -11.03 -6.14 19.24
N GLY A 215 -11.06 -5.18 18.27
CA GLY A 215 -12.15 -4.25 18.04
C GLY A 215 -11.75 -2.77 18.10
N PRO A 216 -12.66 -1.87 18.52
CA PRO A 216 -12.34 -0.46 18.72
C PRO A 216 -11.12 -0.29 19.62
N PHE A 217 -10.24 0.62 19.26
CA PHE A 217 -8.88 0.70 19.83
C PHE A 217 -8.84 0.69 21.36
N GLU A 218 -9.62 1.56 22.03
CA GLU A 218 -9.56 1.68 23.50
C GLU A 218 -10.05 0.41 24.19
N GLU A 219 -11.16 -0.18 23.72
CA GLU A 219 -11.72 -1.41 24.27
C GLU A 219 -10.77 -2.62 24.10
N ALA A 220 -10.16 -2.74 22.90
CA ALA A 220 -9.22 -3.81 22.62
C ALA A 220 -7.92 -3.64 23.44
N LEU A 221 -7.46 -2.40 23.56
CA LEU A 221 -6.27 -2.08 24.35
C LEU A 221 -6.47 -2.34 25.85
N GLU A 222 -7.65 -2.03 26.41
CA GLU A 222 -7.98 -2.35 27.81
C GLU A 222 -7.92 -3.86 28.06
N LYS A 223 -8.48 -4.66 27.15
CA LYS A 223 -8.41 -6.13 27.24
C LYS A 223 -6.97 -6.63 27.15
N LEU A 224 -6.17 -6.06 26.24
CA LEU A 224 -4.76 -6.41 26.10
C LEU A 224 -3.97 -6.07 27.35
N CYS A 225 -4.21 -4.89 27.97
CA CYS A 225 -3.60 -4.50 29.23
C CYS A 225 -3.96 -5.47 30.38
N ALA A 226 -5.19 -5.97 30.42
CA ALA A 226 -5.62 -6.93 31.44
C ALA A 226 -4.93 -8.31 31.30
N ILE A 227 -4.55 -8.69 30.08
CA ILE A 227 -3.81 -9.93 29.78
C ILE A 227 -2.33 -9.77 30.16
N ASP A 228 -1.76 -8.58 29.97
CA ASP A 228 -0.35 -8.26 30.24
C ASP A 228 -0.09 -8.00 31.73
N ALA A 229 -0.35 -9.00 32.56
CA ALA A 229 -0.21 -8.90 34.01
C ALA A 229 1.22 -8.61 34.49
N GLY A 230 2.23 -8.83 33.66
CA GLY A 230 3.65 -8.61 33.95
C GLY A 230 4.22 -7.32 33.39
N GLY A 231 3.47 -6.57 32.59
CA GLY A 231 3.92 -5.35 31.92
C GLY A 231 4.89 -5.58 30.77
N ALA A 232 4.94 -6.79 30.20
CA ALA A 232 5.79 -7.14 29.07
C ALA A 232 5.50 -6.30 27.81
N LEU A 233 4.23 -5.90 27.64
CA LEU A 233 3.76 -5.10 26.52
C LEU A 233 3.73 -3.59 26.81
N ALA A 234 4.20 -3.13 27.97
CA ALA A 234 4.07 -1.73 28.39
C ALA A 234 4.61 -0.73 27.35
N SER A 235 5.76 -1.02 26.73
CA SER A 235 6.36 -0.17 25.69
C SER A 235 5.51 -0.15 24.40
N ARG A 236 4.94 -1.31 24.01
CA ARG A 236 4.06 -1.43 22.82
C ARG A 236 2.76 -0.66 23.04
N ILE A 237 2.15 -0.84 24.20
CA ILE A 237 0.91 -0.14 24.60
C ILE A 237 1.13 1.38 24.62
N ALA A 238 2.22 1.85 25.23
CA ALA A 238 2.56 3.26 25.23
C ALA A 238 2.80 3.80 23.80
N GLY A 239 3.48 3.02 22.97
CA GLY A 239 3.72 3.34 21.56
C GLY A 239 2.43 3.47 20.78
N LEU A 240 1.51 2.49 20.86
CA LEU A 240 0.22 2.52 20.19
C LEU A 240 -0.61 3.74 20.61
N ARG A 241 -0.68 4.06 21.91
CA ARG A 241 -1.37 5.27 22.39
C ARG A 241 -0.78 6.56 21.82
N ALA A 242 0.53 6.65 21.71
CA ALA A 242 1.20 7.81 21.14
C ALA A 242 0.90 7.97 19.65
N ILE A 243 0.85 6.86 18.89
CA ILE A 243 0.50 6.84 17.47
C ILE A 243 -0.96 7.29 17.30
N VAL A 244 -1.91 6.71 18.04
CA VAL A 244 -3.33 7.06 17.98
C VAL A 244 -3.56 8.53 18.32
N LYS A 245 -2.88 9.03 19.36
CA LYS A 245 -2.95 10.46 19.72
C LYS A 245 -2.51 11.37 18.56
N ARG A 246 -1.53 10.96 17.77
CA ARG A 246 -1.07 11.74 16.60
C ARG A 246 -2.03 11.66 15.42
N ILE A 247 -2.68 10.52 15.21
CA ILE A 247 -3.70 10.34 14.17
C ILE A 247 -4.93 11.25 14.47
N GLY A 248 -5.32 11.34 15.75
CA GLY A 248 -6.51 12.09 16.17
C GLY A 248 -7.76 11.60 15.43
N ASP A 249 -8.55 12.53 14.93
CA ASP A 249 -9.79 12.23 14.20
C ASP A 249 -9.60 11.99 12.70
N ALA A 250 -8.36 11.90 12.22
CA ALA A 250 -8.09 11.72 10.79
C ALA A 250 -8.47 10.32 10.27
N ALA A 251 -8.56 9.32 11.16
CA ALA A 251 -9.00 7.98 10.82
C ALA A 251 -9.66 7.29 12.02
N ARG A 252 -10.57 6.35 11.75
CA ARG A 252 -11.05 5.42 12.78
C ARG A 252 -9.95 4.40 13.07
N VAL A 253 -9.70 4.12 14.36
CA VAL A 253 -8.65 3.19 14.77
C VAL A 253 -9.24 1.96 15.43
N THR A 254 -8.76 0.78 15.00
CA THR A 254 -9.04 -0.52 15.60
C THR A 254 -7.72 -1.20 15.98
N LEU A 255 -7.80 -2.25 16.77
CA LEU A 255 -6.67 -3.08 17.18
C LEU A 255 -7.04 -4.55 17.04
N ASP A 256 -6.24 -5.31 16.33
CA ASP A 256 -6.19 -6.77 16.39
C ASP A 256 -4.73 -7.21 16.61
N PRO A 257 -4.32 -7.37 17.86
CA PRO A 257 -2.90 -7.58 18.18
C PRO A 257 -2.36 -8.93 17.66
N THR A 258 -3.23 -9.86 17.27
CA THR A 258 -2.85 -11.22 16.84
C THR A 258 -2.84 -11.41 15.33
N GLU A 259 -3.32 -10.45 14.56
CA GLU A 259 -3.38 -10.54 13.10
C GLU A 259 -2.00 -10.26 12.46
N ARG A 260 -1.64 -11.01 11.41
CA ARG A 260 -0.32 -10.90 10.77
C ARG A 260 -0.35 -10.50 9.29
N HIS A 261 -1.49 -10.61 8.61
CA HIS A 261 -1.71 -10.22 7.20
C HIS A 261 -0.63 -10.64 6.19
N GLY A 262 0.17 -11.67 6.49
CA GLY A 262 1.15 -12.23 5.57
C GLY A 262 2.46 -11.43 5.43
N PHE A 263 2.69 -10.38 6.21
CA PHE A 263 4.00 -9.73 6.33
C PHE A 263 4.78 -10.33 7.50
N GLU A 264 5.47 -11.44 7.22
CA GLU A 264 6.22 -12.20 8.23
C GLU A 264 7.47 -11.48 8.74
N TYR A 265 7.86 -10.39 8.08
CA TYR A 265 9.06 -9.62 8.40
C TYR A 265 8.83 -8.41 9.31
N GLN A 266 7.58 -8.10 9.68
CA GLN A 266 7.30 -7.01 10.60
C GLN A 266 7.81 -7.32 12.01
N SER A 267 8.34 -6.27 12.68
CA SER A 267 8.86 -6.36 14.04
C SER A 267 7.78 -6.09 15.10
N TRP A 268 7.85 -4.97 15.82
CA TRP A 268 6.95 -4.72 16.96
C TRP A 268 5.60 -4.12 16.61
N PHE A 269 5.46 -3.57 15.39
CA PHE A 269 4.29 -2.79 14.98
C PHE A 269 3.92 -3.06 13.54
N GLY A 270 2.64 -3.25 13.30
CA GLY A 270 2.07 -3.36 11.97
C GLY A 270 0.72 -2.65 11.90
N PHE A 271 0.28 -2.31 10.68
CA PHE A 271 -1.04 -1.74 10.46
C PHE A 271 -1.56 -2.06 9.07
N THR A 272 -2.89 -2.12 8.97
CA THR A 272 -3.63 -2.23 7.72
C THR A 272 -4.57 -1.05 7.57
N LEU A 273 -4.66 -0.53 6.36
CA LEU A 273 -5.48 0.61 6.00
C LEU A 273 -6.70 0.15 5.20
N TYR A 274 -7.86 0.67 5.56
CA TYR A 274 -9.13 0.46 4.86
C TYR A 274 -9.78 1.81 4.56
N ALA A 275 -10.67 1.87 3.59
CA ALA A 275 -11.44 3.06 3.25
C ALA A 275 -12.89 2.69 2.90
N GLU A 276 -13.79 3.64 3.07
CA GLU A 276 -15.21 3.45 2.72
C GLU A 276 -15.37 3.21 1.21
N GLY A 277 -16.21 2.23 0.85
CA GLY A 277 -16.49 1.90 -0.54
C GLY A 277 -15.43 1.03 -1.23
N VAL A 278 -14.35 0.66 -0.55
CA VAL A 278 -13.29 -0.23 -1.07
C VAL A 278 -13.41 -1.63 -0.49
N ARG A 279 -13.24 -2.64 -1.33
CA ARG A 279 -13.19 -4.04 -0.89
C ARG A 279 -11.78 -4.40 -0.44
N GLY A 280 -11.65 -4.77 0.85
CA GLY A 280 -10.35 -5.17 1.41
C GLY A 280 -9.44 -4.00 1.77
N ALA A 281 -8.17 -4.31 1.95
CA ALA A 281 -7.18 -3.34 2.39
C ALA A 281 -6.72 -2.44 1.23
N VAL A 282 -6.67 -1.13 1.46
CA VAL A 282 -6.11 -0.14 0.51
C VAL A 282 -4.61 0.05 0.71
N GLY A 283 -4.07 -0.43 1.81
CA GLY A 283 -2.64 -0.35 2.10
C GLY A 283 -2.27 -1.07 3.39
N ARG A 284 -0.97 -1.24 3.59
CA ARG A 284 -0.38 -1.88 4.77
C ARG A 284 0.96 -1.26 5.09
N GLY A 285 1.37 -1.34 6.34
CA GLY A 285 2.67 -0.86 6.76
C GLY A 285 3.08 -1.42 8.13
N GLY A 286 4.24 -0.96 8.59
CA GLY A 286 4.78 -1.38 9.87
C GLY A 286 6.28 -1.18 9.96
N THR A 287 6.85 -1.70 11.03
CA THR A 287 8.28 -1.70 11.29
C THR A 287 8.91 -3.04 10.90
N TYR A 288 10.13 -3.01 10.39
CA TYR A 288 10.83 -4.20 9.93
C TYR A 288 12.36 -4.01 9.94
N LEU A 289 13.08 -5.10 9.70
CA LEU A 289 14.54 -5.07 9.54
C LEU A 289 14.93 -5.36 8.08
N ILE A 290 15.81 -4.55 7.55
CA ILE A 290 16.40 -4.81 6.23
C ILE A 290 17.49 -5.86 6.40
N GLY A 291 17.27 -7.05 5.81
CA GLY A 291 18.18 -8.19 5.89
C GLY A 291 19.58 -7.89 5.35
N GLY A 292 20.58 -8.51 6.01
CA GLY A 292 22.00 -8.34 5.73
C GLY A 292 22.65 -7.17 6.46
N ALA A 293 21.97 -6.05 6.68
CA ALA A 293 22.44 -4.91 7.45
C ALA A 293 21.81 -4.82 8.86
N ASN A 294 20.75 -5.57 9.12
CA ASN A 294 19.90 -5.43 10.31
C ASN A 294 19.49 -3.97 10.59
N GLU A 295 19.28 -3.20 9.52
CA GLU A 295 18.94 -1.79 9.62
C GLU A 295 17.43 -1.66 9.85
N PRO A 296 16.98 -0.96 10.93
CA PRO A 296 15.57 -0.79 11.20
C PRO A 296 14.93 0.11 10.16
N ALA A 297 13.69 -0.19 9.80
CA ALA A 297 12.90 0.59 8.87
C ALA A 297 11.43 0.62 9.30
N THR A 298 10.74 1.67 8.90
CA THR A 298 9.30 1.83 9.06
C THR A 298 8.73 2.35 7.75
N GLY A 299 7.69 1.70 7.23
CA GLY A 299 7.15 2.10 5.94
C GLY A 299 5.72 1.62 5.71
N PHE A 300 5.19 2.00 4.55
CA PHE A 300 3.89 1.54 4.09
C PHE A 300 3.85 1.38 2.58
N THR A 301 2.94 0.53 2.13
CA THR A 301 2.53 0.37 0.74
C THR A 301 1.04 0.63 0.60
N LEU A 302 0.64 1.43 -0.38
CA LEU A 302 -0.73 1.63 -0.84
C LEU A 302 -0.94 0.89 -2.16
N TYR A 303 -2.12 0.34 -2.35
CA TYR A 303 -2.53 -0.37 -3.56
C TYR A 303 -3.41 0.54 -4.41
N VAL A 304 -2.81 1.21 -5.39
CA VAL A 304 -3.47 2.28 -6.17
C VAL A 304 -4.71 1.78 -6.91
N ASP A 305 -4.65 0.56 -7.45
CA ASP A 305 -5.79 -0.06 -8.14
C ASP A 305 -7.02 -0.21 -7.22
N GLN A 306 -6.81 -0.48 -5.94
CA GLN A 306 -7.89 -0.55 -4.94
C GLN A 306 -8.36 0.82 -4.48
N MET A 307 -7.46 1.81 -4.43
CA MET A 307 -7.82 3.18 -4.05
C MET A 307 -8.87 3.78 -4.99
N ILE A 308 -8.81 3.48 -6.28
CA ILE A 308 -9.77 4.02 -7.25
C ILE A 308 -11.18 3.44 -7.12
N GLU A 309 -11.35 2.23 -6.53
CA GLU A 309 -12.69 1.68 -6.24
C GLU A 309 -13.47 2.56 -5.25
N GLY A 310 -12.78 3.13 -4.26
CA GLY A 310 -13.37 4.00 -3.22
C GLY A 310 -13.41 5.48 -3.59
N SER A 311 -12.69 5.89 -4.64
CA SER A 311 -12.72 7.29 -5.08
C SER A 311 -14.07 7.60 -5.71
N ARG A 312 -14.81 8.52 -5.10
CA ARG A 312 -16.10 8.98 -5.62
C ARG A 312 -15.89 9.61 -6.98
N GLY A 313 -16.37 8.92 -8.00
CA GLY A 313 -16.62 9.36 -9.37
C GLY A 313 -15.53 10.24 -9.99
N SER A 314 -14.96 9.80 -11.09
CA SER A 314 -14.17 10.68 -11.95
C SER A 314 -15.00 11.93 -12.24
N GLU A 315 -14.60 13.08 -11.70
CA GLU A 315 -15.10 14.35 -12.20
C GLU A 315 -14.93 14.34 -13.72
N THR A 316 -16.04 14.46 -14.44
CA THR A 316 -15.98 14.59 -15.90
C THR A 316 -15.30 15.93 -16.18
N VAL A 317 -14.04 15.88 -16.59
CA VAL A 317 -13.33 17.08 -17.02
C VAL A 317 -13.93 17.52 -18.35
N ASP A 318 -14.39 18.78 -18.41
CA ASP A 318 -14.96 19.35 -19.61
C ASP A 318 -14.01 19.20 -20.81
N LEU A 319 -14.57 18.73 -21.92
CA LEU A 319 -13.87 18.57 -23.19
C LEU A 319 -14.37 19.64 -24.18
N VAL A 320 -13.46 20.50 -24.58
CA VAL A 320 -13.73 21.65 -25.48
C VAL A 320 -13.30 21.30 -26.89
N TYR A 321 -14.23 21.28 -27.82
CA TYR A 321 -13.95 21.10 -29.24
C TYR A 321 -13.36 22.36 -29.86
N LEU A 322 -12.31 22.20 -30.65
CA LEU A 322 -11.58 23.25 -31.33
C LEU A 322 -11.69 23.06 -32.84
N ALA A 323 -12.54 23.86 -33.49
CA ALA A 323 -12.70 23.85 -34.95
C ALA A 323 -11.40 24.28 -35.67
N ASN A 324 -11.26 23.91 -36.93
CA ASN A 324 -10.14 24.34 -37.76
C ASN A 324 -10.05 25.87 -37.81
N GLY A 325 -8.84 26.39 -37.62
CA GLY A 325 -8.60 27.84 -37.55
C GLY A 325 -8.93 28.51 -36.21
N HIS A 326 -9.19 27.72 -35.14
CA HIS A 326 -9.43 28.20 -33.80
C HIS A 326 -8.27 29.09 -33.27
N ASP A 327 -8.56 29.95 -32.32
CA ASP A 327 -7.59 30.78 -31.61
C ASP A 327 -6.68 29.89 -30.76
N ARG A 328 -5.39 29.77 -31.15
CA ARG A 328 -4.41 28.90 -30.48
C ARG A 328 -4.03 29.39 -29.09
N GLU A 329 -3.99 30.70 -28.87
CA GLU A 329 -3.69 31.30 -27.57
C GLU A 329 -4.82 30.97 -26.59
N LYS A 330 -6.08 31.16 -27.04
CA LYS A 330 -7.24 30.83 -26.25
C LYS A 330 -7.32 29.33 -25.91
N ALA A 331 -7.03 28.47 -26.87
CA ALA A 331 -6.96 27.03 -26.62
C ALA A 331 -5.88 26.68 -25.57
N ALA A 332 -4.72 27.36 -25.58
CA ALA A 332 -3.67 27.17 -24.57
C ALA A 332 -4.12 27.66 -23.19
N GLU A 333 -4.80 28.82 -23.11
CA GLU A 333 -5.39 29.30 -21.86
C GLU A 333 -6.39 28.32 -21.25
N LEU A 334 -7.26 27.72 -22.07
CA LEU A 334 -8.24 26.72 -21.62
C LEU A 334 -7.53 25.49 -21.02
N ARG A 335 -6.49 25.00 -21.69
CA ARG A 335 -5.69 23.88 -21.13
C ARG A 335 -4.98 24.25 -19.84
N ALA A 336 -4.45 25.47 -19.73
CA ALA A 336 -3.83 25.96 -18.50
C ALA A 336 -4.85 26.09 -17.32
N LYS A 337 -6.13 26.26 -17.63
CA LYS A 337 -7.23 26.25 -16.64
C LYS A 337 -7.75 24.85 -16.32
N GLY A 338 -7.15 23.80 -16.88
CA GLY A 338 -7.54 22.41 -16.62
C GLY A 338 -8.57 21.82 -17.58
N TYR A 339 -9.04 22.56 -18.59
CA TYR A 339 -9.92 21.99 -19.62
C TYR A 339 -9.14 21.05 -20.53
N ARG A 340 -9.80 19.98 -20.98
CA ARG A 340 -9.30 19.15 -22.07
C ARG A 340 -9.75 19.76 -23.40
N THR A 341 -8.95 19.64 -24.44
CA THR A 341 -9.29 20.16 -25.77
C THR A 341 -9.15 19.08 -26.82
N LEU A 342 -10.10 19.02 -27.76
CA LEU A 342 -10.12 18.12 -28.90
C LEU A 342 -10.13 18.96 -30.21
N ALA A 343 -9.09 18.82 -31.02
CA ALA A 343 -9.02 19.51 -32.31
C ALA A 343 -9.82 18.76 -33.36
N GLN A 344 -10.46 19.53 -34.26
CA GLN A 344 -11.15 19.00 -35.45
C GLN A 344 -10.20 18.21 -36.34
N ILE A 345 -10.60 17.02 -36.74
CA ILE A 345 -9.86 16.17 -37.68
C ILE A 345 -10.71 15.95 -38.98
N GLN A 346 -12.05 15.88 -38.88
CA GLN A 346 -12.97 15.70 -39.96
C GLN A 346 -14.00 16.84 -40.01
N ASP A 347 -14.64 17.04 -41.16
CA ASP A 347 -15.57 18.18 -41.31
C ASP A 347 -16.92 17.97 -40.59
N ASP A 348 -17.42 16.75 -40.50
CA ASP A 348 -18.75 16.43 -39.96
C ASP A 348 -18.66 15.55 -38.71
N GLU A 349 -17.93 16.00 -37.66
CA GLU A 349 -17.78 15.28 -36.41
C GLU A 349 -18.98 15.47 -35.48
N ASP A 350 -19.53 14.37 -34.95
CA ASP A 350 -20.55 14.42 -33.88
C ASP A 350 -19.87 14.73 -32.54
N LEU A 351 -19.98 15.97 -32.15
CA LEU A 351 -19.30 16.48 -30.94
C LEU A 351 -19.79 15.80 -29.65
N LEU A 352 -21.08 15.43 -29.59
CA LEU A 352 -21.64 14.73 -28.41
C LEU A 352 -21.16 13.28 -28.37
N ALA A 353 -21.10 12.61 -29.54
CA ALA A 353 -20.54 11.25 -29.63
C ALA A 353 -19.05 11.21 -29.29
N LEU A 354 -18.30 12.29 -29.57
CA LEU A 354 -16.90 12.47 -29.18
C LEU A 354 -16.73 12.83 -27.68
N GLY A 355 -17.84 13.01 -26.95
CA GLY A 355 -17.84 13.34 -25.52
C GLY A 355 -17.49 14.81 -25.23
N CYS A 356 -17.59 15.69 -26.22
CA CYS A 356 -17.39 17.12 -26.02
C CYS A 356 -18.55 17.70 -25.20
N THR A 357 -18.22 18.54 -24.22
CA THR A 357 -19.17 19.30 -23.40
C THR A 357 -19.33 20.73 -23.91
N HIS A 358 -18.30 21.25 -24.55
CA HIS A 358 -18.20 22.63 -25.04
C HIS A 358 -17.54 22.70 -26.42
N LYS A 359 -17.70 23.83 -27.09
CA LYS A 359 -16.93 24.21 -28.28
C LYS A 359 -16.33 25.60 -28.12
N LEU A 360 -15.16 25.82 -28.70
CA LEU A 360 -14.57 27.16 -28.82
C LEU A 360 -15.10 27.85 -30.06
N SER A 361 -15.83 28.95 -29.88
CA SER A 361 -16.35 29.80 -30.96
C SER A 361 -15.71 31.18 -30.89
N GLY A 362 -14.76 31.45 -31.79
CA GLY A 362 -13.91 32.67 -31.64
C GLY A 362 -13.09 32.63 -30.36
N LYS A 363 -13.38 33.54 -29.43
CA LYS A 363 -12.72 33.59 -28.10
C LYS A 363 -13.61 33.03 -26.96
N ASP A 364 -14.82 32.64 -27.25
CA ASP A 364 -15.82 32.21 -26.27
C ASP A 364 -15.96 30.71 -26.23
N MET A 365 -16.03 30.16 -25.01
CA MET A 365 -16.38 28.77 -24.77
C MET A 365 -17.89 28.65 -24.66
N VAL A 366 -18.50 27.85 -25.52
CA VAL A 366 -19.96 27.66 -25.61
C VAL A 366 -20.30 26.20 -25.27
N ALA A 367 -21.25 26.00 -24.36
CA ALA A 367 -21.77 24.65 -24.04
C ALA A 367 -22.47 24.05 -25.27
N LEU A 368 -22.42 22.72 -25.42
CA LEU A 368 -23.06 21.95 -26.48
C LEU A 368 -24.45 21.50 -26.09
#